data_ab5e0e1ac36b6d7690296234011b56a7
#
_entry.id   ab5e0e1ac36b6d7690296234011b56a7
#
_cell.length_a   1.000
_cell.length_b   1.000
_cell.length_c   1.000
_cell.angle_alpha   90.00
_cell.angle_beta   90.00
_cell.angle_gamma   90.00
#
_symmetry.space_group_name_H-M   'P 1'
#
loop_
_entity.id
_entity.type
_entity.pdbx_description
1 polymer ?
#
loop_
_entity_poly.entity_id
_entity_poly.type
_entity_poly.pdbx_seq_one_letter_code
_entity_poly.pdbx_strand_id
1 'polypeptide(L)'
;MKPSPHLDSCRRPTRRGVLLVLLLVVLGQAALGAEANKWDPTRAVNDATTRKGFDNFYNLEYDKSIREFEAALQAHPDDPFTVNHLLSAVIFKELYRIGALDTEAYATDSFINKKYLAPLDPKVHDRVNQLSAQSIQLANQYLAKDANDVNALYARGVAKGLRSTYMGMAEHAWFAALRNAIGARHDHERVLELDPTYVDAKLSVGVDLYVIGSLSWPVKIAASVAGLSGNKQKGLDYLRDVAAHGSPEVAWDGKIALALFLRREQLYDEALQVVGGMHQAFPRNFLMATEYAHLLNAAGHGPQAVAEYQKIVAGCRSKAFTVCRIEIPAYGMGEAMKGQRDLQGAAEAYELAASTAVEPEFRQRAMLKAGEMYDAMHKRDAALEKYKAVIAANSDTEAADLARRYMKQAYVIQ
;
A
#
# COMPACT_ATOMS: atom_id res chain seq x y z
N MET A 1 92.82 16.35 44.84
CA MET A 1 92.03 17.43 44.18
C MET A 1 90.99 16.77 43.25
N LYS A 2 89.77 17.13 43.45
CA LYS A 2 88.52 16.90 42.74
C LYS A 2 88.65 16.83 41.21
N PRO A 3 87.66 16.43 40.46
CA PRO A 3 86.37 15.79 40.75
C PRO A 3 85.74 14.91 39.66
N SER A 4 84.63 14.37 40.02
CA SER A 4 83.30 14.18 39.45
C SER A 4 83.01 13.24 38.29
N PRO A 5 82.01 12.43 38.43
CA PRO A 5 81.56 11.51 37.43
C PRO A 5 80.29 12.00 36.69
N HIS A 6 80.10 11.58 35.48
CA HIS A 6 78.84 11.74 34.75
C HIS A 6 78.03 10.46 34.75
N LEU A 7 76.77 10.56 35.22
CA LEU A 7 75.80 9.51 35.21
C LEU A 7 74.94 9.64 33.91
N ASP A 8 74.91 8.54 33.16
CA ASP A 8 73.96 8.36 32.07
C ASP A 8 72.52 8.18 32.59
N SER A 9 71.61 9.02 32.17
CA SER A 9 70.20 8.92 32.47
C SER A 9 69.44 8.14 31.40
N CYS A 10 69.15 6.89 31.68
CA CYS A 10 68.24 6.06 30.92
C CYS A 10 66.80 6.57 31.06
N ARG A 11 66.29 7.23 30.03
CA ARG A 11 64.88 7.67 29.99
C ARG A 11 63.95 6.49 29.67
N ARG A 12 63.15 6.08 30.65
CA ARG A 12 62.01 5.20 30.47
C ARG A 12 60.91 5.91 29.66
N PRO A 13 60.27 5.23 28.67
CA PRO A 13 59.16 5.81 27.93
C PRO A 13 57.94 5.98 28.87
N THR A 14 57.39 7.17 28.87
CA THR A 14 56.27 7.56 29.73
C THR A 14 54.99 6.81 29.33
N ARG A 15 54.29 6.26 30.31
CA ARG A 15 53.02 5.54 30.22
C ARG A 15 51.90 6.28 29.43
N ARG A 16 52.08 7.59 29.12
CA ARG A 16 51.14 8.40 28.36
C ARG A 16 51.06 8.09 26.86
N GLY A 17 52.14 7.58 26.25
CA GLY A 17 52.16 7.22 24.81
C GLY A 17 51.40 5.96 24.52
N VAL A 18 51.40 4.96 25.41
CA VAL A 18 50.69 3.69 25.22
C VAL A 18 49.20 3.85 25.36
N LEU A 19 48.72 4.77 26.24
CA LEU A 19 47.28 5.03 26.38
C LEU A 19 46.69 5.75 25.15
N LEU A 20 47.46 6.64 24.50
CA LEU A 20 46.99 7.35 23.32
C LEU A 20 46.87 6.42 22.09
N VAL A 21 47.76 5.46 21.93
CA VAL A 21 47.72 4.46 20.82
C VAL A 21 46.57 3.48 21.03
N LEU A 22 46.31 3.06 22.28
CA LEU A 22 45.15 2.21 22.59
C LEU A 22 43.81 2.93 22.40
N LEU A 23 43.71 4.22 22.71
CA LEU A 23 42.52 5.01 22.48
C LEU A 23 42.23 5.23 20.98
N LEU A 24 43.29 5.43 20.17
CA LEU A 24 43.15 5.56 18.70
C LEU A 24 42.74 4.23 18.04
N VAL A 25 43.21 3.10 18.54
CA VAL A 25 42.81 1.78 18.02
C VAL A 25 41.36 1.45 18.40
N VAL A 26 40.90 1.81 19.60
CA VAL A 26 39.51 1.60 20.02
C VAL A 26 38.57 2.53 19.27
N LEU A 27 38.97 3.78 19.02
CA LEU A 27 38.15 4.73 18.21
C LEU A 27 38.15 4.32 16.72
N GLY A 28 39.23 3.77 16.19
CA GLY A 28 39.26 3.26 14.81
C GLY A 28 38.39 2.02 14.61
N GLN A 29 38.30 1.13 15.61
CA GLN A 29 37.41 -0.05 15.52
C GLN A 29 35.94 0.30 15.69
N ALA A 30 35.62 1.31 16.50
CA ALA A 30 34.25 1.80 16.61
C ALA A 30 33.77 2.49 15.31
N ALA A 31 34.66 3.22 14.62
CA ALA A 31 34.34 3.83 13.33
C ALA A 31 34.21 2.79 12.20
N LEU A 32 35.02 1.74 12.20
CA LEU A 32 34.94 0.65 11.23
C LEU A 32 33.69 -0.21 11.46
N GLY A 33 33.25 -0.39 12.71
CA GLY A 33 32.00 -1.09 13.04
C GLY A 33 30.75 -0.30 12.66
N ALA A 34 30.80 1.03 12.73
CA ALA A 34 29.69 1.90 12.34
C ALA A 34 29.49 1.98 10.82
N GLU A 35 30.57 1.84 10.02
CA GLU A 35 30.47 1.79 8.56
C GLU A 35 29.98 0.45 8.03
N ALA A 36 30.23 -0.65 8.74
CA ALA A 36 29.78 -1.98 8.34
C ALA A 36 28.25 -2.17 8.48
N ASN A 37 27.56 -1.31 9.22
CA ASN A 37 26.12 -1.34 9.47
C ASN A 37 25.33 -0.27 8.71
N LYS A 38 25.96 0.53 7.86
CA LYS A 38 25.22 1.47 7.00
C LYS A 38 24.45 0.70 5.95
N TRP A 39 23.18 1.03 5.86
CA TRP A 39 22.31 0.53 4.79
C TRP A 39 22.88 0.93 3.42
N ASP A 40 22.98 -0.03 2.53
CA ASP A 40 23.28 0.20 1.13
C ASP A 40 21.99 0.01 0.31
N PRO A 41 21.38 1.09 -0.19
CA PRO A 41 20.15 1.00 -0.97
C PRO A 41 20.32 0.20 -2.25
N THR A 42 21.56 -0.05 -2.69
CA THR A 42 21.83 -0.82 -3.91
C THR A 42 21.83 -2.33 -3.64
N ARG A 43 21.87 -2.76 -2.39
CA ARG A 43 22.05 -4.17 -2.00
C ARG A 43 20.90 -5.08 -2.43
N ALA A 44 19.64 -4.57 -2.37
CA ALA A 44 18.44 -5.32 -2.77
C ALA A 44 18.08 -5.15 -4.26
N VAL A 45 18.57 -4.10 -4.92
CA VAL A 45 18.09 -3.63 -6.23
C VAL A 45 18.98 -4.07 -7.40
N ASN A 46 20.20 -4.57 -7.12
CA ASN A 46 21.16 -4.92 -8.18
C ASN A 46 20.86 -6.25 -8.89
N ASP A 47 19.92 -7.06 -8.38
CA ASP A 47 19.51 -8.29 -9.06
C ASP A 47 18.46 -8.00 -10.14
N ALA A 48 18.78 -8.39 -11.39
CA ALA A 48 17.89 -8.23 -12.54
C ALA A 48 16.56 -8.99 -12.38
N THR A 49 16.59 -10.14 -11.70
CA THR A 49 15.41 -10.98 -11.41
C THR A 49 14.48 -10.27 -10.45
N THR A 50 15.03 -9.68 -9.38
CA THR A 50 14.25 -8.89 -8.41
C THR A 50 13.61 -7.68 -9.07
N ARG A 51 14.34 -6.91 -9.89
CA ARG A 51 13.76 -5.77 -10.63
C ARG A 51 12.62 -6.17 -11.55
N LYS A 52 12.76 -7.29 -12.27
CA LYS A 52 11.71 -7.83 -13.13
C LYS A 52 10.51 -8.31 -12.31
N GLY A 53 10.75 -8.89 -11.12
CA GLY A 53 9.73 -9.24 -10.16
C GLY A 53 8.87 -8.04 -9.77
N PHE A 54 9.50 -6.90 -9.46
CA PHE A 54 8.79 -5.66 -9.12
C PHE A 54 8.09 -5.00 -10.31
N ASP A 55 8.68 -4.99 -11.53
CA ASP A 55 7.96 -4.50 -12.73
C ASP A 55 6.66 -5.30 -12.94
N ASN A 56 6.72 -6.62 -12.84
CA ASN A 56 5.53 -7.45 -12.91
C ASN A 56 4.55 -7.18 -11.75
N PHE A 57 5.05 -6.97 -10.53
CA PHE A 57 4.25 -6.70 -9.33
C PHE A 57 3.41 -5.43 -9.49
N TYR A 58 4.07 -4.31 -9.81
CA TYR A 58 3.38 -3.03 -9.99
C TYR A 58 2.51 -2.96 -11.25
N ASN A 59 2.67 -3.89 -12.20
CA ASN A 59 1.77 -4.07 -13.34
C ASN A 59 0.66 -5.11 -13.10
N LEU A 60 0.43 -5.56 -11.85
CA LEU A 60 -0.57 -6.56 -11.45
C LEU A 60 -0.36 -7.95 -12.10
N GLU A 61 0.83 -8.21 -12.60
CA GLU A 61 1.21 -9.50 -13.21
C GLU A 61 1.76 -10.44 -12.13
N TYR A 62 1.00 -10.63 -11.05
CA TYR A 62 1.45 -11.32 -9.84
C TYR A 62 1.99 -12.73 -10.05
N ASP A 63 1.44 -13.52 -10.98
CA ASP A 63 1.97 -14.86 -11.28
C ASP A 63 3.38 -14.81 -11.86
N LYS A 64 3.69 -13.78 -12.67
CA LYS A 64 5.04 -13.58 -13.19
C LYS A 64 5.94 -13.05 -12.08
N SER A 65 5.47 -12.10 -11.27
CA SER A 65 6.19 -11.55 -10.13
C SER A 65 6.61 -12.65 -9.14
N ILE A 66 5.68 -13.53 -8.77
CA ILE A 66 5.94 -14.65 -7.86
C ILE A 66 7.05 -15.57 -8.42
N ARG A 67 7.01 -15.92 -9.72
CA ARG A 67 8.06 -16.74 -10.32
C ARG A 67 9.44 -16.09 -10.28
N GLU A 68 9.51 -14.79 -10.55
CA GLU A 68 10.79 -14.06 -10.47
C GLU A 68 11.29 -14.00 -9.02
N PHE A 69 10.42 -13.72 -8.05
CA PHE A 69 10.82 -13.70 -6.64
C PHE A 69 11.13 -15.10 -6.07
N GLU A 70 10.51 -16.16 -6.56
CA GLU A 70 10.90 -17.54 -6.23
C GLU A 70 12.31 -17.88 -6.76
N ALA A 71 12.64 -17.43 -7.98
CA ALA A 71 13.97 -17.59 -8.54
C ALA A 71 15.03 -16.77 -7.75
N ALA A 72 14.69 -15.52 -7.36
CA ALA A 72 15.55 -14.71 -6.50
C ALA A 72 15.78 -15.38 -5.12
N LEU A 73 14.72 -15.93 -4.52
CA LEU A 73 14.83 -16.66 -3.25
C LEU A 73 15.67 -17.94 -3.36
N GLN A 74 15.60 -18.65 -4.48
CA GLN A 74 16.48 -19.82 -4.73
C GLN A 74 17.95 -19.42 -4.83
N ALA A 75 18.25 -18.24 -5.40
CA ALA A 75 19.61 -17.70 -5.48
C ALA A 75 20.12 -17.17 -4.13
N HIS A 76 19.21 -16.66 -3.29
CA HIS A 76 19.52 -16.02 -2.01
C HIS A 76 18.64 -16.53 -0.87
N PRO A 77 18.73 -17.83 -0.50
CA PRO A 77 17.79 -18.48 0.43
C PRO A 77 17.86 -17.96 1.88
N ASP A 78 18.99 -17.35 2.25
CA ASP A 78 19.25 -16.83 3.60
C ASP A 78 18.99 -15.31 3.72
N ASP A 79 18.51 -14.67 2.65
CA ASP A 79 18.24 -13.24 2.65
C ASP A 79 16.76 -12.97 3.00
N PRO A 80 16.47 -12.31 4.16
CA PRO A 80 15.11 -11.98 4.55
C PRO A 80 14.42 -10.99 3.62
N PHE A 81 15.16 -10.19 2.82
CA PHE A 81 14.59 -9.27 1.84
C PHE A 81 13.94 -10.04 0.68
N THR A 82 14.62 -11.03 0.13
CA THR A 82 14.06 -11.88 -0.95
C THR A 82 12.82 -12.65 -0.48
N VAL A 83 12.79 -13.10 0.78
CA VAL A 83 11.59 -13.71 1.36
C VAL A 83 10.45 -12.70 1.45
N ASN A 84 10.73 -11.45 1.85
CA ASN A 84 9.72 -10.39 1.93
C ASN A 84 9.17 -9.99 0.55
N HIS A 85 10.00 -9.97 -0.49
CA HIS A 85 9.53 -9.70 -1.86
C HIS A 85 8.53 -10.77 -2.33
N LEU A 86 8.84 -12.05 -2.10
CA LEU A 86 7.90 -13.14 -2.41
C LEU A 86 6.64 -13.06 -1.56
N LEU A 87 6.78 -12.81 -0.25
CA LEU A 87 5.65 -12.62 0.67
C LEU A 87 4.71 -11.51 0.20
N SER A 88 5.27 -10.36 -0.19
CA SER A 88 4.50 -9.25 -0.74
C SER A 88 3.69 -9.67 -1.96
N ALA A 89 4.31 -10.31 -2.96
CA ALA A 89 3.62 -10.73 -4.18
C ALA A 89 2.50 -11.74 -3.90
N VAL A 90 2.72 -12.68 -2.98
CA VAL A 90 1.69 -13.67 -2.58
C VAL A 90 0.51 -12.99 -1.90
N ILE A 91 0.76 -12.06 -0.97
CA ILE A 91 -0.29 -11.30 -0.27
C ILE A 91 -1.09 -10.45 -1.24
N PHE A 92 -0.43 -9.63 -2.06
CA PHE A 92 -1.12 -8.69 -2.94
C PHE A 92 -1.88 -9.39 -4.08
N LYS A 93 -1.39 -10.56 -4.55
CA LYS A 93 -2.17 -11.42 -5.45
C LYS A 93 -3.50 -11.84 -4.80
N GLU A 94 -3.48 -12.29 -3.56
CA GLU A 94 -4.68 -12.70 -2.84
C GLU A 94 -5.61 -11.51 -2.58
N LEU A 95 -5.07 -10.38 -2.11
CA LEU A 95 -5.86 -9.16 -1.90
C LEU A 95 -6.52 -8.69 -3.21
N TYR A 96 -5.81 -8.80 -4.35
CA TYR A 96 -6.39 -8.51 -5.65
C TYR A 96 -7.53 -9.48 -5.99
N ARG A 97 -7.31 -10.79 -5.81
CA ARG A 97 -8.29 -11.85 -6.11
C ARG A 97 -9.59 -11.69 -5.32
N ILE A 98 -9.49 -11.31 -4.04
CA ILE A 98 -10.66 -11.08 -3.18
C ILE A 98 -11.27 -9.67 -3.32
N GLY A 99 -10.72 -8.81 -4.18
CA GLY A 99 -11.20 -7.45 -4.41
C GLY A 99 -10.84 -6.45 -3.31
N ALA A 100 -9.87 -6.78 -2.45
CA ALA A 100 -9.43 -5.91 -1.36
C ALA A 100 -8.56 -4.72 -1.82
N LEU A 101 -8.08 -4.70 -3.07
CA LEU A 101 -7.27 -3.60 -3.60
C LEU A 101 -8.10 -2.49 -4.30
N ASP A 102 -9.42 -2.51 -4.16
CA ASP A 102 -10.29 -1.45 -4.65
C ASP A 102 -10.15 -0.20 -3.79
N THR A 103 -9.53 0.84 -4.36
CA THR A 103 -9.18 2.08 -3.66
C THR A 103 -10.39 2.91 -3.22
N GLU A 104 -11.55 2.75 -3.87
CA GLU A 104 -12.80 3.43 -3.50
C GLU A 104 -13.20 3.13 -2.05
N ALA A 105 -13.02 1.88 -1.62
CA ALA A 105 -13.33 1.47 -0.25
C ALA A 105 -12.49 2.19 0.81
N TYR A 106 -11.26 2.57 0.46
CA TYR A 106 -10.31 3.24 1.37
C TYR A 106 -10.45 4.76 1.40
N ALA A 107 -11.17 5.35 0.45
CA ALA A 107 -11.52 6.77 0.50
C ALA A 107 -12.42 7.09 1.71
N THR A 108 -13.15 6.09 2.21
CA THR A 108 -14.00 6.12 3.40
C THR A 108 -13.62 5.00 4.35
N ASP A 109 -14.38 4.81 5.45
CA ASP A 109 -14.17 3.68 6.36
C ASP A 109 -14.97 2.42 5.94
N SER A 110 -15.53 2.41 4.74
CA SER A 110 -16.36 1.29 4.24
C SER A 110 -15.58 -0.02 4.06
N PHE A 111 -14.24 0.04 3.92
CA PHE A 111 -13.40 -1.15 3.83
C PHE A 111 -13.49 -2.07 5.05
N ILE A 112 -13.83 -1.53 6.23
CA ILE A 112 -13.93 -2.29 7.50
C ILE A 112 -15.01 -3.38 7.39
N ASN A 113 -16.10 -3.09 6.68
CA ASN A 113 -17.25 -3.98 6.53
C ASN A 113 -17.41 -4.54 5.11
N LYS A 114 -16.39 -4.35 4.25
CA LYS A 114 -16.46 -4.79 2.85
C LYS A 114 -16.51 -6.32 2.79
N LYS A 115 -17.50 -6.85 2.07
CA LYS A 115 -17.54 -8.27 1.73
C LYS A 115 -16.57 -8.55 0.58
N TYR A 116 -15.89 -9.66 0.64
CA TYR A 116 -14.95 -10.06 -0.41
C TYR A 116 -15.65 -10.75 -1.57
N LEU A 117 -15.02 -10.65 -2.75
CA LEU A 117 -15.50 -11.26 -3.99
C LEU A 117 -15.44 -12.79 -3.95
N ALA A 118 -14.52 -13.34 -3.16
CA ALA A 118 -14.28 -14.76 -3.03
C ALA A 118 -13.78 -15.11 -1.61
N PRO A 119 -13.99 -16.32 -1.12
CA PRO A 119 -13.40 -16.77 0.14
C PRO A 119 -11.87 -16.79 0.05
N LEU A 120 -11.18 -16.68 1.19
CA LEU A 120 -9.73 -16.81 1.28
C LEU A 120 -9.29 -18.21 0.82
N ASP A 121 -8.16 -18.29 0.11
CA ASP A 121 -7.54 -19.56 -0.23
C ASP A 121 -6.69 -20.07 0.95
N PRO A 122 -7.04 -21.23 1.56
CA PRO A 122 -6.27 -21.78 2.68
C PRO A 122 -4.80 -22.03 2.34
N LYS A 123 -4.47 -22.37 1.10
CA LYS A 123 -3.09 -22.58 0.66
C LYS A 123 -2.30 -21.28 0.66
N VAL A 124 -2.94 -20.17 0.26
CA VAL A 124 -2.31 -18.85 0.32
C VAL A 124 -2.12 -18.42 1.78
N HIS A 125 -3.11 -18.65 2.63
CA HIS A 125 -3.00 -18.40 4.08
C HIS A 125 -1.78 -19.13 4.68
N ASP A 126 -1.63 -20.43 4.43
CA ASP A 126 -0.51 -21.21 4.91
C ASP A 126 0.84 -20.71 4.35
N ARG A 127 0.87 -20.35 3.06
CA ARG A 127 2.06 -19.80 2.40
C ARG A 127 2.48 -18.45 3.01
N VAL A 128 1.53 -17.55 3.29
CA VAL A 128 1.78 -16.27 3.96
C VAL A 128 2.35 -16.49 5.36
N ASN A 129 1.78 -17.43 6.13
CA ASN A 129 2.28 -17.80 7.45
C ASN A 129 3.72 -18.32 7.39
N GLN A 130 4.01 -19.23 6.45
CA GLN A 130 5.33 -19.82 6.25
C GLN A 130 6.38 -18.76 5.90
N LEU A 131 6.10 -17.92 4.88
CA LEU A 131 7.06 -16.91 4.42
C LEU A 131 7.29 -15.84 5.49
N SER A 132 6.23 -15.39 6.19
CA SER A 132 6.38 -14.44 7.29
C SER A 132 7.25 -14.98 8.41
N ALA A 133 7.04 -16.24 8.82
CA ALA A 133 7.85 -16.90 9.84
C ALA A 133 9.30 -17.07 9.38
N GLN A 134 9.53 -17.46 8.13
CA GLN A 134 10.86 -17.62 7.54
C GLN A 134 11.64 -16.31 7.56
N SER A 135 11.05 -15.21 7.06
CA SER A 135 11.71 -13.90 7.04
C SER A 135 12.06 -13.43 8.46
N ILE A 136 11.12 -13.54 9.42
CA ILE A 136 11.34 -13.16 10.82
C ILE A 136 12.47 -14.01 11.44
N GLN A 137 12.50 -15.33 11.16
CA GLN A 137 13.53 -16.22 11.66
C GLN A 137 14.90 -15.86 11.12
N LEU A 138 15.04 -15.62 9.81
CA LEU A 138 16.29 -15.20 9.19
C LEU A 138 16.77 -13.87 9.77
N ALA A 139 15.92 -12.87 9.86
CA ALA A 139 16.27 -11.59 10.48
C ALA A 139 16.72 -11.75 11.93
N ASN A 140 16.05 -12.60 12.72
CA ASN A 140 16.45 -12.88 14.10
C ASN A 140 17.82 -13.58 14.21
N GLN A 141 18.23 -14.37 13.21
CA GLN A 141 19.59 -14.96 13.18
C GLN A 141 20.69 -13.90 13.01
N TYR A 142 20.42 -12.85 12.21
CA TYR A 142 21.32 -11.71 12.10
C TYR A 142 21.32 -10.88 13.38
N LEU A 143 20.15 -10.60 13.96
CA LEU A 143 20.02 -9.83 15.20
C LEU A 143 20.62 -10.56 16.43
N ALA A 144 20.71 -11.88 16.41
CA ALA A 144 21.41 -12.63 17.45
C ALA A 144 22.93 -12.41 17.40
N LYS A 145 23.48 -12.02 16.24
CA LYS A 145 24.92 -11.69 16.07
C LYS A 145 25.18 -10.21 16.34
N ASP A 146 24.27 -9.34 15.88
CA ASP A 146 24.28 -7.89 16.11
C ASP A 146 22.85 -7.38 16.32
N ALA A 147 22.53 -7.07 17.56
CA ALA A 147 21.18 -6.57 17.94
C ALA A 147 20.83 -5.21 17.32
N ASN A 148 21.81 -4.50 16.75
CA ASN A 148 21.67 -3.21 16.08
C ASN A 148 21.83 -3.30 14.55
N ASP A 149 21.79 -4.50 13.96
CA ASP A 149 21.81 -4.67 12.52
C ASP A 149 20.54 -4.01 11.92
N VAL A 150 20.73 -2.83 11.33
CA VAL A 150 19.63 -2.01 10.77
C VAL A 150 18.89 -2.72 9.64
N ASN A 151 19.60 -3.51 8.82
CA ASN A 151 18.99 -4.26 7.72
C ASN A 151 18.10 -5.39 8.25
N ALA A 152 18.58 -6.11 9.27
CA ALA A 152 17.84 -7.19 9.89
C ALA A 152 16.60 -6.66 10.66
N LEU A 153 16.73 -5.53 11.38
CA LEU A 153 15.60 -4.84 12.00
C LEU A 153 14.57 -4.42 10.94
N TYR A 154 15.03 -3.78 9.87
CA TYR A 154 14.15 -3.34 8.78
C TYR A 154 13.42 -4.53 8.14
N ALA A 155 14.13 -5.57 7.73
CA ALA A 155 13.53 -6.75 7.10
C ALA A 155 12.51 -7.45 8.00
N ARG A 156 12.78 -7.53 9.31
CA ARG A 156 11.84 -8.07 10.30
C ARG A 156 10.60 -7.19 10.44
N GLY A 157 10.78 -5.88 10.45
CA GLY A 157 9.69 -4.92 10.45
C GLY A 157 8.80 -5.04 9.22
N VAL A 158 9.39 -5.17 8.02
CA VAL A 158 8.66 -5.41 6.76
C VAL A 158 7.82 -6.69 6.83
N ALA A 159 8.42 -7.82 7.28
CA ALA A 159 7.68 -9.09 7.42
C ALA A 159 6.46 -8.97 8.35
N LYS A 160 6.63 -8.30 9.51
CA LYS A 160 5.52 -8.04 10.46
C LYS A 160 4.47 -7.12 9.85
N GLY A 161 4.86 -6.06 9.11
CA GLY A 161 3.97 -5.13 8.43
C GLY A 161 3.13 -5.82 7.36
N LEU A 162 3.75 -6.61 6.50
CA LEU A 162 3.08 -7.43 5.48
C LEU A 162 2.09 -8.42 6.12
N ARG A 163 2.51 -9.08 7.20
CA ARG A 163 1.64 -9.96 7.96
C ARG A 163 0.44 -9.20 8.54
N SER A 164 0.66 -8.01 9.10
CA SER A 164 -0.40 -7.14 9.59
C SER A 164 -1.40 -6.77 8.49
N THR A 165 -0.90 -6.40 7.31
CA THR A 165 -1.72 -6.08 6.13
C THR A 165 -2.62 -7.25 5.75
N TYR A 166 -2.07 -8.46 5.66
CA TYR A 166 -2.85 -9.65 5.33
C TYR A 166 -3.91 -9.96 6.39
N MET A 167 -3.53 -9.93 7.68
CA MET A 167 -4.46 -10.16 8.79
C MET A 167 -5.61 -9.15 8.83
N GLY A 168 -5.31 -7.86 8.59
CA GLY A 168 -6.33 -6.81 8.58
C GLY A 168 -7.20 -6.87 7.33
N MET A 169 -6.58 -6.86 6.16
CA MET A 169 -7.27 -6.70 4.88
C MET A 169 -7.87 -8.01 4.34
N ALA A 170 -7.36 -9.17 4.71
CA ALA A 170 -7.87 -10.46 4.23
C ALA A 170 -8.62 -11.24 5.31
N GLU A 171 -8.06 -11.34 6.51
CA GLU A 171 -8.63 -12.17 7.58
C GLU A 171 -9.62 -11.41 8.48
N HIS A 172 -9.69 -10.08 8.41
CA HIS A 172 -10.40 -9.20 9.37
C HIS A 172 -10.01 -9.45 10.84
N ALA A 173 -8.79 -9.94 11.05
CA ALA A 173 -8.24 -10.26 12.36
C ALA A 173 -7.60 -9.03 13.01
N TRP A 174 -8.38 -7.97 13.23
CA TRP A 174 -7.93 -6.63 13.60
C TRP A 174 -6.98 -6.56 14.79
N PHE A 175 -7.25 -7.31 15.86
CA PHE A 175 -6.37 -7.33 17.04
C PHE A 175 -5.00 -7.98 16.76
N ALA A 176 -4.97 -9.04 15.97
CA ALA A 176 -3.73 -9.70 15.59
C ALA A 176 -2.95 -8.82 14.57
N ALA A 177 -3.64 -8.18 13.64
CA ALA A 177 -3.08 -7.20 12.73
C ALA A 177 -2.41 -6.04 13.50
N LEU A 178 -3.11 -5.44 14.46
CA LEU A 178 -2.59 -4.34 15.27
C LEU A 178 -1.31 -4.74 16.02
N ARG A 179 -1.26 -5.94 16.59
CA ARG A 179 -0.05 -6.43 17.29
C ARG A 179 1.16 -6.53 16.37
N ASN A 180 0.96 -7.03 15.14
CA ASN A 180 2.01 -7.09 14.13
C ASN A 180 2.42 -5.70 13.65
N ALA A 181 1.48 -4.78 13.46
CA ALA A 181 1.75 -3.39 13.10
C ALA A 181 2.61 -2.68 14.17
N ILE A 182 2.27 -2.82 15.45
CA ILE A 182 3.05 -2.28 16.57
C ILE A 182 4.48 -2.86 16.55
N GLY A 183 4.62 -4.16 16.33
CA GLY A 183 5.93 -4.81 16.23
C GLY A 183 6.75 -4.34 15.03
N ALA A 184 6.11 -4.09 13.88
CA ALA A 184 6.75 -3.52 12.70
C ALA A 184 7.22 -2.09 12.95
N ARG A 185 6.34 -1.25 13.51
CA ARG A 185 6.64 0.12 13.88
C ARG A 185 7.84 0.21 14.82
N HIS A 186 7.87 -0.60 15.87
CA HIS A 186 8.96 -0.62 16.83
C HIS A 186 10.32 -0.96 16.16
N ASP A 187 10.34 -1.97 15.29
CA ASP A 187 11.55 -2.32 14.55
C ASP A 187 12.01 -1.16 13.66
N HIS A 188 11.10 -0.51 12.92
CA HIS A 188 11.44 0.60 12.02
C HIS A 188 11.78 1.90 12.76
N GLU A 189 11.13 2.21 13.88
CA GLU A 189 11.55 3.32 14.75
C GLU A 189 12.98 3.09 15.26
N ARG A 190 13.31 1.83 15.64
CA ARG A 190 14.67 1.50 16.05
C ARG A 190 15.68 1.66 14.90
N VAL A 191 15.31 1.31 13.67
CA VAL A 191 16.15 1.60 12.49
C VAL A 191 16.42 3.09 12.37
N LEU A 192 15.39 3.95 12.48
CA LEU A 192 15.53 5.41 12.37
C LEU A 192 16.31 6.04 13.53
N GLU A 193 16.32 5.41 14.72
CA GLU A 193 17.18 5.81 15.84
C GLU A 193 18.65 5.51 15.56
N LEU A 194 18.95 4.35 14.97
CA LEU A 194 20.31 3.90 14.68
C LEU A 194 20.86 4.57 13.41
N ASP A 195 20.02 4.73 12.39
CA ASP A 195 20.34 5.40 11.14
C ASP A 195 19.18 6.29 10.67
N PRO A 196 19.19 7.59 11.03
CA PRO A 196 18.17 8.56 10.59
C PRO A 196 18.09 8.74 9.07
N THR A 197 19.08 8.29 8.31
CA THR A 197 19.12 8.39 6.84
C THR A 197 18.42 7.21 6.14
N TYR A 198 18.00 6.21 6.89
CA TYR A 198 17.29 5.04 6.36
C TYR A 198 15.84 5.38 6.00
N VAL A 199 15.66 6.05 4.85
CA VAL A 199 14.37 6.62 4.43
C VAL A 199 13.25 5.58 4.35
N ASP A 200 13.55 4.37 3.87
CA ASP A 200 12.55 3.30 3.68
C ASP A 200 11.82 2.92 4.98
N ALA A 201 12.49 3.02 6.13
CA ALA A 201 11.86 2.74 7.41
C ALA A 201 10.74 3.75 7.78
N LYS A 202 10.73 4.92 7.14
CA LYS A 202 9.66 5.92 7.31
C LYS A 202 8.34 5.48 6.71
N LEU A 203 8.31 4.49 5.80
CA LEU A 203 7.07 4.02 5.18
C LEU A 203 6.06 3.54 6.22
N SER A 204 6.38 2.49 6.97
CA SER A 204 5.45 1.92 7.95
C SER A 204 5.19 2.89 9.12
N VAL A 205 6.23 3.60 9.59
CA VAL A 205 6.07 4.60 10.65
C VAL A 205 5.14 5.73 10.19
N GLY A 206 5.27 6.19 8.94
CA GLY A 206 4.41 7.21 8.33
C GLY A 206 2.97 6.77 8.20
N VAL A 207 2.74 5.54 7.72
CA VAL A 207 1.39 4.93 7.65
C VAL A 207 0.76 4.87 9.04
N ASP A 208 1.46 4.36 10.04
CA ASP A 208 0.95 4.24 11.40
C ASP A 208 0.65 5.59 12.04
N LEU A 209 1.55 6.56 11.89
CA LEU A 209 1.34 7.93 12.39
C LEU A 209 0.07 8.56 11.78
N TYR A 210 -0.14 8.38 10.48
CA TYR A 210 -1.33 8.88 9.80
C TYR A 210 -2.60 8.16 10.27
N VAL A 211 -2.61 6.84 10.26
CA VAL A 211 -3.78 6.02 10.63
C VAL A 211 -4.20 6.31 12.06
N ILE A 212 -3.29 6.24 13.04
CA ILE A 212 -3.59 6.54 14.44
C ILE A 212 -4.00 8.01 14.61
N GLY A 213 -3.35 8.93 13.89
CA GLY A 213 -3.71 10.34 13.82
C GLY A 213 -5.09 10.62 13.21
N SER A 214 -5.68 9.66 12.48
CA SER A 214 -7.00 9.77 11.86
C SER A 214 -8.13 9.18 12.70
N LEU A 215 -7.82 8.43 13.77
CA LEU A 215 -8.82 7.84 14.64
C LEU A 215 -9.67 8.91 15.34
N SER A 216 -10.89 8.55 15.74
CA SER A 216 -11.75 9.42 16.55
C SER A 216 -11.13 9.70 17.92
N TRP A 217 -11.47 10.84 18.52
CA TRP A 217 -10.87 11.28 19.79
C TRP A 217 -10.89 10.25 20.93
N PRO A 218 -12.00 9.52 21.19
CA PRO A 218 -12.00 8.49 22.25
C PRO A 218 -11.03 7.34 21.95
N VAL A 219 -10.92 6.93 20.68
CA VAL A 219 -10.03 5.84 20.25
C VAL A 219 -8.56 6.29 20.31
N LYS A 220 -8.27 7.56 20.00
CA LYS A 220 -6.93 8.15 20.19
C LYS A 220 -6.47 8.09 21.64
N ILE A 221 -7.36 8.40 22.59
CA ILE A 221 -7.04 8.29 24.03
C ILE A 221 -6.67 6.87 24.38
N ALA A 222 -7.48 5.88 23.96
CA ALA A 222 -7.20 4.48 24.22
C ALA A 222 -5.87 4.03 23.58
N ALA A 223 -5.58 4.44 22.35
CA ALA A 223 -4.33 4.19 21.68
C ALA A 223 -3.14 4.82 22.44
N SER A 224 -3.27 6.07 22.93
CA SER A 224 -2.24 6.77 23.70
C SER A 224 -1.93 6.05 25.02
N VAL A 225 -2.92 5.51 25.73
CA VAL A 225 -2.71 4.70 26.93
C VAL A 225 -1.92 3.42 26.61
N ALA A 226 -2.09 2.87 25.39
CA ALA A 226 -1.31 1.74 24.88
C ALA A 226 0.08 2.14 24.33
N GLY A 227 0.51 3.39 24.51
CA GLY A 227 1.80 3.90 24.04
C GLY A 227 1.83 4.26 22.54
N LEU A 228 0.68 4.27 21.86
CA LEU A 228 0.57 4.60 20.44
C LEU A 228 0.21 6.07 20.27
N SER A 229 1.09 6.83 19.64
CA SER A 229 0.84 8.23 19.26
C SER A 229 0.68 8.34 17.73
N GLY A 230 -0.29 9.14 17.30
CA GLY A 230 -0.53 9.45 15.90
C GLY A 230 -0.35 10.94 15.61
N ASN A 231 0.11 11.23 14.40
CA ASN A 231 0.22 12.60 13.87
C ASN A 231 0.06 12.53 12.35
N LYS A 232 -1.11 12.93 11.85
CA LYS A 232 -1.43 12.90 10.41
C LYS A 232 -0.39 13.64 9.55
N GLN A 233 -0.04 14.87 9.95
CA GLN A 233 0.87 15.69 9.16
C GLN A 233 2.25 15.05 9.09
N LYS A 234 2.82 14.63 10.23
CA LYS A 234 4.11 13.94 10.25
C LYS A 234 4.06 12.64 9.45
N GLY A 235 2.93 11.93 9.48
CA GLY A 235 2.72 10.72 8.67
C GLY A 235 2.81 11.02 7.18
N LEU A 236 2.10 12.05 6.71
CA LEU A 236 2.17 12.50 5.30
C LEU A 236 3.57 12.96 4.91
N ASP A 237 4.27 13.71 5.80
CA ASP A 237 5.62 14.19 5.51
C ASP A 237 6.63 13.03 5.39
N TYR A 238 6.49 11.99 6.22
CA TYR A 238 7.28 10.77 6.09
C TYR A 238 7.01 10.05 4.77
N LEU A 239 5.74 9.94 4.36
CA LEU A 239 5.38 9.31 3.09
C LEU A 239 5.85 10.11 1.88
N ARG A 240 5.84 11.45 1.95
CA ARG A 240 6.44 12.31 0.91
C ARG A 240 7.94 12.08 0.79
N ASP A 241 8.62 11.95 1.92
CA ASP A 241 10.06 11.68 1.93
C ASP A 241 10.38 10.31 1.33
N VAL A 242 9.63 9.27 1.69
CA VAL A 242 9.76 7.93 1.08
C VAL A 242 9.46 7.97 -0.43
N ALA A 243 8.39 8.65 -0.84
CA ALA A 243 8.00 8.76 -2.25
C ALA A 243 9.06 9.45 -3.12
N ALA A 244 9.87 10.35 -2.52
CA ALA A 244 10.91 11.13 -3.20
C ALA A 244 12.31 10.49 -3.11
N HIS A 245 12.65 9.87 -2.00
CA HIS A 245 14.03 9.50 -1.65
C HIS A 245 14.19 8.04 -1.21
N GLY A 246 13.10 7.25 -1.13
CA GLY A 246 13.15 5.83 -0.81
C GLY A 246 13.90 5.02 -1.89
N SER A 247 14.27 3.79 -1.55
CA SER A 247 14.74 2.83 -2.57
C SER A 247 13.70 2.68 -3.67
N PRO A 248 14.10 2.30 -4.90
CA PRO A 248 13.19 2.32 -6.04
C PRO A 248 11.86 1.61 -5.81
N GLU A 249 11.87 0.46 -5.13
CA GLU A 249 10.67 -0.32 -4.83
C GLU A 249 9.83 0.35 -3.73
N VAL A 250 10.47 0.75 -2.63
CA VAL A 250 9.80 1.34 -1.47
C VAL A 250 9.26 2.73 -1.79
N ALA A 251 9.91 3.47 -2.71
CA ALA A 251 9.38 4.74 -3.20
C ALA A 251 8.02 4.57 -3.89
N TRP A 252 7.79 3.46 -4.62
CA TRP A 252 6.46 3.17 -5.20
C TRP A 252 5.43 2.82 -4.14
N ASP A 253 5.78 2.04 -3.13
CA ASP A 253 4.91 1.76 -1.99
C ASP A 253 4.57 3.04 -1.22
N GLY A 254 5.56 3.92 -1.04
CA GLY A 254 5.38 5.26 -0.45
C GLY A 254 4.39 6.11 -1.24
N LYS A 255 4.48 6.10 -2.58
CA LYS A 255 3.53 6.80 -3.46
C LYS A 255 2.11 6.24 -3.37
N ILE A 256 1.97 4.91 -3.29
CA ILE A 256 0.66 4.27 -3.13
C ILE A 256 0.01 4.71 -1.81
N ALA A 257 0.75 4.59 -0.69
CA ALA A 257 0.24 4.99 0.62
C ALA A 257 -0.07 6.49 0.69
N LEU A 258 0.82 7.32 0.13
CA LEU A 258 0.64 8.77 0.06
C LEU A 258 -0.63 9.13 -0.73
N ALA A 259 -0.83 8.55 -1.91
CA ALA A 259 -1.99 8.82 -2.76
C ALA A 259 -3.32 8.50 -2.05
N LEU A 260 -3.40 7.35 -1.35
CA LEU A 260 -4.57 6.97 -0.56
C LEU A 260 -4.89 8.00 0.52
N PHE A 261 -3.88 8.49 1.24
CA PHE A 261 -4.08 9.45 2.32
C PHE A 261 -4.36 10.87 1.82
N LEU A 262 -3.70 11.30 0.75
CA LEU A 262 -4.01 12.58 0.08
C LEU A 262 -5.46 12.62 -0.40
N ARG A 263 -5.96 11.52 -0.98
CA ARG A 263 -7.37 11.41 -1.38
C ARG A 263 -8.32 11.54 -0.17
N ARG A 264 -8.01 10.90 0.97
CA ARG A 264 -8.80 11.04 2.21
C ARG A 264 -8.81 12.46 2.76
N GLU A 265 -7.70 13.19 2.63
CA GLU A 265 -7.59 14.60 3.04
C GLU A 265 -8.08 15.58 1.94
N GLN A 266 -8.62 15.07 0.82
CA GLN A 266 -9.11 15.84 -0.33
C GLN A 266 -8.03 16.73 -0.99
N LEU A 267 -6.76 16.34 -0.84
CA LEU A 267 -5.62 17.00 -1.48
C LEU A 267 -5.44 16.44 -2.91
N TYR A 268 -6.47 16.66 -3.75
CA TYR A 268 -6.60 15.99 -5.05
C TYR A 268 -5.51 16.37 -6.04
N ASP A 269 -5.03 17.62 -6.04
CA ASP A 269 -3.98 18.06 -6.98
C ASP A 269 -2.67 17.32 -6.74
N GLU A 270 -2.26 17.18 -5.46
CA GLU A 270 -1.07 16.42 -5.10
C GLU A 270 -1.27 14.92 -5.40
N ALA A 271 -2.44 14.37 -5.07
CA ALA A 271 -2.77 12.98 -5.37
C ALA A 271 -2.71 12.68 -6.88
N LEU A 272 -3.22 13.59 -7.73
CA LEU A 272 -3.15 13.49 -9.19
C LEU A 272 -1.71 13.47 -9.71
N GLN A 273 -0.81 14.29 -9.16
CA GLN A 273 0.60 14.28 -9.54
C GLN A 273 1.25 12.92 -9.20
N VAL A 274 1.00 12.42 -7.99
CA VAL A 274 1.56 11.14 -7.52
C VAL A 274 1.03 9.97 -8.36
N VAL A 275 -0.29 9.85 -8.50
CA VAL A 275 -0.93 8.74 -9.24
C VAL A 275 -0.66 8.84 -10.73
N GLY A 276 -0.63 10.05 -11.30
CA GLY A 276 -0.28 10.27 -12.71
C GLY A 276 1.12 9.76 -13.04
N GLY A 277 2.10 10.01 -12.17
CA GLY A 277 3.45 9.46 -12.32
C GLY A 277 3.49 7.93 -12.24
N MET A 278 2.71 7.33 -11.32
CA MET A 278 2.59 5.86 -11.23
C MET A 278 1.90 5.26 -12.45
N HIS A 279 0.83 5.89 -12.94
CA HIS A 279 0.11 5.45 -14.14
C HIS A 279 1.01 5.46 -15.40
N GLN A 280 1.89 6.47 -15.53
CA GLN A 280 2.87 6.53 -16.62
C GLN A 280 3.96 5.46 -16.47
N ALA A 281 4.43 5.19 -15.26
CA ALA A 281 5.46 4.20 -14.99
C ALA A 281 4.96 2.75 -15.18
N PHE A 282 3.69 2.50 -14.85
CA PHE A 282 3.08 1.16 -14.89
C PHE A 282 1.82 1.15 -15.79
N PRO A 283 1.99 1.30 -17.11
CA PRO A 283 0.85 1.49 -18.02
C PRO A 283 -0.06 0.24 -18.16
N ARG A 284 0.40 -0.93 -17.70
CA ARG A 284 -0.41 -2.14 -17.68
C ARG A 284 -1.21 -2.31 -16.38
N ASN A 285 -1.04 -1.37 -15.41
CA ASN A 285 -1.75 -1.39 -14.16
C ASN A 285 -3.13 -0.75 -14.30
N PHE A 286 -4.15 -1.59 -14.41
CA PHE A 286 -5.54 -1.19 -14.48
C PHE A 286 -6.02 -0.39 -13.24
N LEU A 287 -5.55 -0.76 -12.02
CA LEU A 287 -5.97 -0.06 -10.80
C LEU A 287 -5.42 1.36 -10.73
N MET A 288 -4.15 1.57 -11.14
CA MET A 288 -3.56 2.91 -11.21
C MET A 288 -4.27 3.81 -12.23
N ALA A 289 -4.58 3.26 -13.42
CA ALA A 289 -5.34 3.98 -14.43
C ALA A 289 -6.73 4.39 -13.90
N THR A 290 -7.40 3.47 -13.22
CA THR A 290 -8.74 3.72 -12.67
C THR A 290 -8.70 4.75 -11.54
N GLU A 291 -7.71 4.67 -10.64
CA GLU A 291 -7.53 5.66 -9.56
C GLU A 291 -7.22 7.04 -10.11
N TYR A 292 -6.41 7.15 -11.17
CA TYR A 292 -6.16 8.43 -11.82
C TYR A 292 -7.45 9.06 -12.35
N ALA A 293 -8.31 8.27 -13.00
CA ALA A 293 -9.60 8.74 -13.47
C ALA A 293 -10.56 9.12 -12.33
N HIS A 294 -10.56 8.36 -11.21
CA HIS A 294 -11.32 8.71 -10.00
C HIS A 294 -10.88 10.06 -9.42
N LEU A 295 -9.57 10.28 -9.32
CA LEU A 295 -9.02 11.54 -8.82
C LEU A 295 -9.32 12.72 -9.73
N LEU A 296 -9.28 12.55 -11.06
CA LEU A 296 -9.71 13.59 -12.01
C LEU A 296 -11.16 13.99 -11.75
N ASN A 297 -12.05 13.01 -11.55
CA ASN A 297 -13.45 13.30 -11.24
C ASN A 297 -13.61 14.02 -9.89
N ALA A 298 -12.91 13.55 -8.86
CA ALA A 298 -12.95 14.14 -7.52
C ALA A 298 -12.38 15.57 -7.48
N ALA A 299 -11.38 15.87 -8.31
CA ALA A 299 -10.80 17.20 -8.49
C ALA A 299 -11.68 18.15 -9.36
N GLY A 300 -12.84 17.69 -9.85
CA GLY A 300 -13.72 18.50 -10.70
C GLY A 300 -13.35 18.51 -12.19
N HIS A 301 -12.38 17.68 -12.61
CA HIS A 301 -11.98 17.55 -14.01
C HIS A 301 -12.82 16.50 -14.74
N GLY A 302 -14.15 16.62 -14.66
CA GLY A 302 -15.11 15.64 -15.17
C GLY A 302 -14.91 15.22 -16.62
N PRO A 303 -14.74 16.15 -17.60
CA PRO A 303 -14.48 15.77 -18.99
C PRO A 303 -13.22 14.93 -19.18
N GLN A 304 -12.13 15.28 -18.48
CA GLN A 304 -10.89 14.49 -18.52
C GLN A 304 -11.09 13.10 -17.87
N ALA A 305 -11.82 13.03 -16.77
CA ALA A 305 -12.16 11.78 -16.12
C ALA A 305 -12.92 10.83 -17.06
N VAL A 306 -13.95 11.33 -17.77
CA VAL A 306 -14.72 10.56 -18.75
C VAL A 306 -13.81 10.04 -19.86
N ALA A 307 -12.94 10.90 -20.42
CA ALA A 307 -12.01 10.49 -21.46
C ALA A 307 -11.05 9.40 -20.99
N GLU A 308 -10.57 9.49 -19.74
CA GLU A 308 -9.68 8.47 -19.18
C GLU A 308 -10.40 7.15 -18.92
N TYR A 309 -11.61 7.16 -18.36
CA TYR A 309 -12.44 5.97 -18.23
C TYR A 309 -12.73 5.29 -19.56
N GLN A 310 -13.02 6.05 -20.62
CA GLN A 310 -13.19 5.51 -21.97
C GLN A 310 -11.94 4.77 -22.49
N LYS A 311 -10.75 5.34 -22.27
CA LYS A 311 -9.48 4.68 -22.61
C LYS A 311 -9.29 3.39 -21.82
N ILE A 312 -9.61 3.39 -20.53
CA ILE A 312 -9.50 2.19 -19.68
C ILE A 312 -10.44 1.10 -20.19
N VAL A 313 -11.71 1.41 -20.47
CA VAL A 313 -12.68 0.47 -21.01
C VAL A 313 -12.21 -0.08 -22.37
N ALA A 314 -11.70 0.76 -23.25
CA ALA A 314 -11.13 0.35 -24.52
C ALA A 314 -9.89 -0.55 -24.34
N GLY A 315 -9.00 -0.21 -23.42
CA GLY A 315 -7.83 -0.99 -23.05
C GLY A 315 -8.19 -2.37 -22.51
N CYS A 316 -9.24 -2.47 -21.71
CA CYS A 316 -9.77 -3.75 -21.23
C CYS A 316 -10.26 -4.62 -22.41
N ARG A 317 -11.02 -4.06 -23.34
CA ARG A 317 -11.55 -4.77 -24.51
C ARG A 317 -10.44 -5.23 -25.45
N SER A 318 -9.39 -4.44 -25.63
CA SER A 318 -8.22 -4.76 -26.46
C SER A 318 -7.19 -5.65 -25.76
N LYS A 319 -7.40 -6.00 -24.48
CA LYS A 319 -6.45 -6.77 -23.63
C LYS A 319 -5.11 -6.05 -23.44
N ALA A 320 -5.10 -4.73 -23.42
CA ALA A 320 -3.93 -3.94 -23.07
C ALA A 320 -3.53 -4.10 -21.59
N PHE A 321 -4.52 -4.39 -20.73
CA PHE A 321 -4.30 -4.76 -19.34
C PHE A 321 -4.33 -6.30 -19.19
N THR A 322 -3.41 -6.85 -18.42
CA THR A 322 -3.35 -8.30 -18.13
C THR A 322 -4.57 -8.76 -17.36
N VAL A 323 -5.04 -7.93 -16.44
CA VAL A 323 -6.24 -8.13 -15.65
C VAL A 323 -7.10 -6.88 -15.73
N CYS A 324 -8.41 -7.06 -15.84
CA CYS A 324 -9.32 -5.95 -16.00
C CYS A 324 -10.72 -6.28 -15.44
N ARG A 325 -11.34 -5.28 -14.84
CA ARG A 325 -12.70 -5.30 -14.34
C ARG A 325 -13.44 -4.10 -14.92
N ILE A 326 -14.06 -4.28 -16.09
CA ILE A 326 -14.71 -3.20 -16.86
C ILE A 326 -15.81 -2.49 -16.05
N GLU A 327 -16.48 -3.21 -15.17
CA GLU A 327 -17.54 -2.67 -14.34
C GLU A 327 -17.08 -1.50 -13.45
N ILE A 328 -15.83 -1.47 -13.01
CA ILE A 328 -15.30 -0.41 -12.14
C ILE A 328 -15.16 0.91 -12.90
N PRO A 329 -14.37 1.01 -14.00
CA PRO A 329 -14.27 2.26 -14.76
C PRO A 329 -15.59 2.66 -15.43
N ALA A 330 -16.44 1.70 -15.82
CA ALA A 330 -17.75 2.00 -16.38
C ALA A 330 -18.67 2.69 -15.34
N TYR A 331 -18.66 2.21 -14.10
CA TYR A 331 -19.42 2.86 -13.02
C TYR A 331 -18.88 4.27 -12.72
N GLY A 332 -17.55 4.42 -12.57
CA GLY A 332 -16.91 5.74 -12.37
C GLY A 332 -17.21 6.71 -13.53
N MET A 333 -17.23 6.22 -14.77
CA MET A 333 -17.64 6.99 -15.94
C MET A 333 -19.08 7.49 -15.81
N GLY A 334 -20.00 6.64 -15.34
CA GLY A 334 -21.38 7.01 -15.08
C GLY A 334 -21.50 8.13 -14.03
N GLU A 335 -20.75 8.04 -12.92
CA GLU A 335 -20.72 9.11 -11.91
C GLU A 335 -20.16 10.42 -12.47
N ALA A 336 -19.09 10.38 -13.28
CA ALA A 336 -18.52 11.56 -13.90
C ALA A 336 -19.47 12.22 -14.91
N MET A 337 -20.14 11.44 -15.76
CA MET A 337 -21.15 11.93 -16.71
C MET A 337 -22.39 12.49 -16.02
N LYS A 338 -22.86 11.83 -14.96
CA LYS A 338 -23.95 12.35 -14.12
C LYS A 338 -23.61 13.71 -13.53
N GLY A 339 -22.39 13.89 -13.01
CA GLY A 339 -21.90 15.17 -12.50
C GLY A 339 -21.90 16.30 -13.56
N GLN A 340 -21.70 15.93 -14.83
CA GLN A 340 -21.78 16.85 -15.98
C GLN A 340 -23.18 17.03 -16.55
N ARG A 341 -24.21 16.41 -15.95
CA ARG A 341 -25.58 16.39 -16.46
C ARG A 341 -25.79 15.66 -17.80
N ASP A 342 -24.80 14.85 -18.23
CA ASP A 342 -24.98 13.91 -19.33
C ASP A 342 -25.69 12.65 -18.81
N LEU A 343 -27.01 12.77 -18.63
CA LEU A 343 -27.82 11.72 -18.01
C LEU A 343 -27.96 10.49 -18.92
N GLN A 344 -27.96 10.70 -20.25
CA GLN A 344 -28.01 9.58 -21.19
C GLN A 344 -26.71 8.78 -21.17
N GLY A 345 -25.57 9.45 -21.30
CA GLY A 345 -24.25 8.79 -21.20
C GLY A 345 -24.05 8.11 -19.84
N ALA A 346 -24.51 8.75 -18.74
CA ALA A 346 -24.45 8.14 -17.42
C ALA A 346 -25.27 6.85 -17.33
N ALA A 347 -26.50 6.82 -17.87
CA ALA A 347 -27.32 5.61 -17.91
C ALA A 347 -26.64 4.47 -18.67
N GLU A 348 -26.09 4.77 -19.85
CA GLU A 348 -25.38 3.79 -20.69
C GLU A 348 -24.13 3.24 -19.99
N ALA A 349 -23.39 4.13 -19.31
CA ALA A 349 -22.20 3.73 -18.54
C ALA A 349 -22.55 2.83 -17.35
N TYR A 350 -23.61 3.11 -16.61
CA TYR A 350 -24.10 2.23 -15.55
C TYR A 350 -24.66 0.90 -16.07
N GLU A 351 -25.31 0.89 -17.23
CA GLU A 351 -25.72 -0.37 -17.89
C GLU A 351 -24.52 -1.22 -18.32
N LEU A 352 -23.48 -0.59 -18.85
CA LEU A 352 -22.22 -1.28 -19.13
C LEU A 352 -21.64 -1.87 -17.85
N ALA A 353 -21.58 -1.09 -16.77
CA ALA A 353 -21.13 -1.57 -15.47
C ALA A 353 -21.96 -2.75 -14.98
N ALA A 354 -23.29 -2.68 -15.06
CA ALA A 354 -24.18 -3.77 -14.65
C ALA A 354 -24.00 -5.03 -15.50
N SER A 355 -23.84 -4.88 -16.80
CA SER A 355 -23.70 -6.04 -17.73
C SER A 355 -22.37 -6.75 -17.61
N THR A 356 -21.32 -6.07 -17.16
CA THR A 356 -19.96 -6.63 -17.02
C THR A 356 -19.61 -7.01 -15.58
N ALA A 357 -20.42 -6.61 -14.61
CA ALA A 357 -20.17 -6.87 -13.19
C ALA A 357 -20.18 -8.35 -12.85
N VAL A 358 -19.11 -8.82 -12.23
CA VAL A 358 -18.98 -10.17 -11.69
C VAL A 358 -19.76 -10.30 -10.39
N GLU A 359 -19.69 -9.26 -9.53
CA GLU A 359 -20.31 -9.25 -8.22
C GLU A 359 -21.81 -8.92 -8.31
N PRO A 360 -22.71 -9.76 -7.78
CA PRO A 360 -24.17 -9.54 -7.85
C PRO A 360 -24.62 -8.22 -7.20
N GLU A 361 -24.06 -7.86 -6.04
CA GLU A 361 -24.40 -6.62 -5.32
C GLU A 361 -23.96 -5.37 -6.11
N PHE A 362 -22.79 -5.41 -6.74
CA PHE A 362 -22.30 -4.35 -7.61
C PHE A 362 -23.21 -4.19 -8.85
N ARG A 363 -23.55 -5.31 -9.49
CA ARG A 363 -24.49 -5.33 -10.63
C ARG A 363 -25.81 -4.67 -10.27
N GLN A 364 -26.38 -5.05 -9.13
CA GLN A 364 -27.65 -4.53 -8.65
C GLN A 364 -27.58 -3.00 -8.40
N ARG A 365 -26.50 -2.54 -7.79
CA ARG A 365 -26.23 -1.11 -7.56
C ARG A 365 -26.12 -0.32 -8.88
N ALA A 366 -25.42 -0.86 -9.87
CA ALA A 366 -25.26 -0.26 -11.18
C ALA A 366 -26.62 -0.18 -11.93
N MET A 367 -27.45 -1.25 -11.87
CA MET A 367 -28.81 -1.23 -12.43
C MET A 367 -29.70 -0.16 -11.76
N LEU A 368 -29.61 -0.02 -10.44
CA LEU A 368 -30.34 1.02 -9.71
C LEU A 368 -29.95 2.41 -10.22
N LYS A 369 -28.65 2.68 -10.37
CA LYS A 369 -28.14 3.96 -10.89
C LYS A 369 -28.60 4.24 -12.32
N ALA A 370 -28.64 3.25 -13.18
CA ALA A 370 -29.23 3.41 -14.52
C ALA A 370 -30.71 3.80 -14.45
N GLY A 371 -31.50 3.15 -13.57
CA GLY A 371 -32.90 3.52 -13.32
C GLY A 371 -33.09 4.95 -12.82
N GLU A 372 -32.22 5.39 -11.88
CA GLU A 372 -32.21 6.79 -11.40
C GLU A 372 -31.97 7.78 -12.55
N MET A 373 -31.09 7.47 -13.50
CA MET A 373 -30.83 8.34 -14.66
C MET A 373 -32.05 8.38 -15.62
N TYR A 374 -32.70 7.25 -15.85
CA TYR A 374 -33.93 7.22 -16.67
C TYR A 374 -35.06 8.04 -16.04
N ASP A 375 -35.28 7.96 -14.73
CA ASP A 375 -36.23 8.82 -14.03
C ASP A 375 -35.86 10.30 -14.19
N ALA A 376 -34.59 10.65 -14.00
CA ALA A 376 -34.12 12.04 -14.16
C ALA A 376 -34.31 12.58 -15.60
N MET A 377 -34.35 11.69 -16.60
CA MET A 377 -34.68 12.03 -18.00
C MET A 377 -36.17 11.96 -18.30
N HIS A 378 -37.06 11.78 -17.31
CA HIS A 378 -38.48 11.55 -17.48
C HIS A 378 -38.84 10.30 -18.32
N LYS A 379 -37.94 9.32 -18.42
CA LYS A 379 -38.18 8.04 -19.11
C LYS A 379 -38.69 6.98 -18.12
N ARG A 380 -39.87 7.24 -17.57
CA ARG A 380 -40.44 6.50 -16.43
C ARG A 380 -40.55 4.99 -16.68
N ASP A 381 -40.97 4.57 -17.86
CA ASP A 381 -41.14 3.14 -18.17
C ASP A 381 -39.79 2.40 -18.12
N ALA A 382 -38.74 2.98 -18.69
CA ALA A 382 -37.38 2.44 -18.64
C ALA A 382 -36.84 2.39 -17.19
N ALA A 383 -37.10 3.42 -16.40
CA ALA A 383 -36.76 3.45 -14.99
C ALA A 383 -37.41 2.28 -14.21
N LEU A 384 -38.73 2.11 -14.40
CA LEU A 384 -39.49 1.03 -13.76
C LEU A 384 -38.99 -0.36 -14.15
N GLU A 385 -38.58 -0.57 -15.41
CA GLU A 385 -37.96 -1.82 -15.87
C GLU A 385 -36.68 -2.11 -15.08
N LYS A 386 -35.81 -1.13 -14.93
CA LYS A 386 -34.56 -1.29 -14.15
C LYS A 386 -34.84 -1.58 -12.69
N TYR A 387 -35.75 -0.87 -12.04
CA TYR A 387 -36.11 -1.09 -10.63
C TYR A 387 -36.72 -2.48 -10.40
N LYS A 388 -37.55 -2.99 -11.31
CA LYS A 388 -38.05 -4.35 -11.25
C LYS A 388 -36.91 -5.36 -11.34
N ALA A 389 -35.94 -5.15 -12.25
CA ALA A 389 -34.78 -6.00 -12.40
C ALA A 389 -33.89 -5.98 -11.14
N VAL A 390 -33.72 -4.82 -10.50
CA VAL A 390 -33.00 -4.67 -9.21
C VAL A 390 -33.65 -5.56 -8.14
N ILE A 391 -34.96 -5.48 -7.97
CA ILE A 391 -35.71 -6.25 -6.95
C ILE A 391 -35.67 -7.76 -7.28
N ALA A 392 -35.79 -8.13 -8.55
CA ALA A 392 -35.75 -9.52 -8.99
C ALA A 392 -34.38 -10.17 -8.78
N ALA A 393 -33.29 -9.39 -8.87
CA ALA A 393 -31.93 -9.90 -8.68
C ALA A 393 -31.67 -10.31 -7.21
N ASN A 394 -32.08 -9.49 -6.25
CA ASN A 394 -32.08 -9.80 -4.83
C ASN A 394 -33.01 -8.82 -4.10
N SER A 395 -34.05 -9.37 -3.44
CA SER A 395 -35.06 -8.57 -2.75
C SER A 395 -34.63 -7.99 -1.42
N ASP A 396 -33.55 -8.52 -0.82
CA ASP A 396 -33.16 -8.27 0.57
C ASP A 396 -31.91 -7.37 0.67
N THR A 397 -31.83 -6.35 -0.21
CA THR A 397 -30.73 -5.41 -0.27
C THR A 397 -31.22 -3.98 -0.15
N GLU A 398 -30.35 -3.08 0.28
CA GLU A 398 -30.61 -1.64 0.28
C GLU A 398 -30.99 -1.12 -1.12
N ALA A 399 -30.33 -1.63 -2.17
CA ALA A 399 -30.65 -1.28 -3.54
C ALA A 399 -32.09 -1.67 -3.92
N ALA A 400 -32.58 -2.82 -3.45
CA ALA A 400 -33.96 -3.25 -3.68
C ALA A 400 -34.97 -2.37 -2.90
N ASP A 401 -34.64 -1.96 -1.68
CA ASP A 401 -35.48 -1.04 -0.90
C ASP A 401 -35.58 0.34 -1.56
N LEU A 402 -34.45 0.86 -2.06
CA LEU A 402 -34.42 2.09 -2.85
C LEU A 402 -35.24 1.94 -4.13
N ALA A 403 -35.10 0.83 -4.85
CA ALA A 403 -35.88 0.55 -6.05
C ALA A 403 -37.38 0.50 -5.77
N ARG A 404 -37.87 -0.16 -4.68
CA ARG A 404 -39.26 -0.13 -4.25
C ARG A 404 -39.77 1.28 -3.97
N ARG A 405 -38.94 2.11 -3.34
CA ARG A 405 -39.27 3.51 -3.06
C ARG A 405 -39.41 4.30 -4.37
N TYR A 406 -38.45 4.15 -5.29
CA TYR A 406 -38.46 4.84 -6.58
C TYR A 406 -39.55 4.32 -7.53
N MET A 407 -40.00 3.09 -7.38
CA MET A 407 -41.22 2.62 -8.10
C MET A 407 -42.49 3.37 -7.67
N LYS A 408 -42.57 3.78 -6.40
CA LYS A 408 -43.72 4.56 -5.89
C LYS A 408 -43.60 6.07 -6.20
N GLN A 409 -42.37 6.57 -6.10
CA GLN A 409 -42.06 7.99 -6.32
C GLN A 409 -40.78 8.08 -7.14
N ALA A 410 -40.88 8.66 -8.34
CA ALA A 410 -39.75 8.79 -9.24
C ALA A 410 -38.53 9.43 -8.56
N TYR A 411 -37.33 8.96 -8.88
CA TYR A 411 -36.10 9.58 -8.44
C TYR A 411 -35.96 10.98 -9.02
N VAL A 412 -35.54 11.93 -8.19
CA VAL A 412 -35.22 13.31 -8.59
C VAL A 412 -33.76 13.59 -8.30
N ILE A 413 -33.05 14.02 -9.32
CA ILE A 413 -31.64 14.42 -9.16
C ILE A 413 -31.60 15.73 -8.35
N GLN A 414 -30.79 15.71 -7.28
CA GLN A 414 -30.58 16.88 -6.42
C GLN A 414 -29.53 17.83 -7.00
#